data_deea6145c067c235f3839628ec8323b6
#
_entry.id   deea6145c067c235f3839628ec8323b6
#
_cell.length_a   1.000
_cell.length_b   1.000
_cell.length_c   1.000
_cell.angle_alpha   90.00
_cell.angle_beta   90.00
_cell.angle_gamma   90.00
#
_symmetry.space_group_name_H-M   'P 1'
#
loop_
_entity.id
_entity.type
_entity.pdbx_description
1 polymer ?
#
loop_
_entity_poly.entity_id
_entity_poly.type
_entity_poly.pdbx_seq_one_letter_code
_entity_poly.pdbx_strand_id
1 'polypeptide(L)'
;VKELRKQPGIYRQVLKSKLEVGISPLNLNSTRLTASLLAETNGQVVSHSSLRNLLDKHRFAESSDPRDKVYAFLGLANKSLSPFRTQPNALIPDYNLSVQEVYTETATVLMSSYKNLSWLSHVEDASQRQISNLPSWVPDLSVSLQPYPLRYRGPAHWAAAGSRHWRPAVTNMRKGLLRVQGIQLDHIDQTSLLIDESEDPSAGWASIVNLALSLDSPYPDPGATGKTPSRVEVLWRTLTTDIYNHTYPSPSETGLLFIDYILNLQIRHRLTPWSSADEFQPHHSPLSDFIYPNWRKLFELEPPDSQYKLSSYTKRLTTVVESMFNGTYSPIGLAQLQHELDQSGGRQRRLFKTRRGFMGTGARSLRVGDEVWVLYRGGLPFVLRPLPNGHYRLVGESFVYGVMHGEALKMGLLREDIVLE
;
A
#
# COMPACT_ATOMS: atom_id res chain seq x y z
N VAL A 1 8.82 -26.84 -12.95
CA VAL A 1 7.73 -25.84 -13.07
C VAL A 1 7.00 -25.98 -14.42
N LYS A 2 7.71 -26.11 -15.57
CA LYS A 2 7.08 -26.36 -16.88
C LYS A 2 6.33 -27.71 -16.92
N GLU A 3 6.86 -28.75 -16.30
CA GLU A 3 6.22 -30.06 -16.19
C GLU A 3 4.98 -30.03 -15.26
N LEU A 4 5.05 -29.32 -14.14
CA LEU A 4 3.92 -29.16 -13.22
C LEU A 4 2.74 -28.37 -13.82
N ARG A 5 2.99 -27.48 -14.79
CA ARG A 5 1.93 -26.79 -15.53
C ARG A 5 1.12 -27.69 -16.46
N LYS A 6 1.68 -28.83 -16.84
CA LYS A 6 0.99 -29.85 -17.66
C LYS A 6 -0.02 -30.68 -16.85
N GLN A 7 0.02 -30.57 -15.51
CA GLN A 7 -0.88 -31.28 -14.61
C GLN A 7 -1.60 -30.28 -13.66
N PRO A 8 -2.69 -29.64 -14.10
CA PRO A 8 -3.38 -28.58 -13.34
C PRO A 8 -3.84 -29.01 -11.96
N GLY A 9 -4.15 -30.30 -11.76
CA GLY A 9 -4.58 -30.85 -10.47
C GLY A 9 -3.48 -30.85 -9.40
N ILE A 10 -2.27 -31.27 -9.77
CA ILE A 10 -1.11 -31.30 -8.86
C ILE A 10 -0.65 -29.87 -8.52
N TYR A 11 -0.68 -28.97 -9.49
CA TYR A 11 -0.35 -27.56 -9.28
C TYR A 11 -1.31 -26.88 -8.29
N ARG A 12 -2.63 -27.16 -8.39
CA ARG A 12 -3.63 -26.70 -7.43
C ARG A 12 -3.44 -27.31 -6.04
N GLN A 13 -3.08 -28.56 -5.96
CA GLN A 13 -2.88 -29.26 -4.68
C GLN A 13 -1.63 -28.74 -3.94
N VAL A 14 -0.53 -28.49 -4.67
CA VAL A 14 0.68 -27.87 -4.12
C VAL A 14 0.44 -26.41 -3.69
N LEU A 15 -0.36 -25.67 -4.45
CA LEU A 15 -0.81 -24.32 -4.04
C LEU A 15 -1.66 -24.36 -2.78
N LYS A 16 -2.60 -25.30 -2.69
CA LYS A 16 -3.51 -25.45 -1.53
C LYS A 16 -2.72 -25.85 -0.28
N SER A 17 -1.82 -26.84 -0.35
CA SER A 17 -1.00 -27.25 0.80
C SER A 17 -0.05 -26.14 1.28
N LYS A 18 0.45 -25.27 0.41
CA LYS A 18 1.29 -24.11 0.78
C LYS A 18 0.47 -22.97 1.41
N LEU A 19 -0.79 -22.80 1.01
CA LEU A 19 -1.72 -21.84 1.64
C LEU A 19 -2.15 -22.30 3.03
N GLU A 20 -2.31 -23.61 3.24
CA GLU A 20 -2.65 -24.21 4.54
C GLU A 20 -1.49 -24.12 5.56
N VAL A 21 -0.25 -24.00 5.12
CA VAL A 21 0.95 -23.85 5.97
C VAL A 21 1.28 -22.39 6.31
N GLY A 22 0.40 -21.43 5.95
CA GLY A 22 0.61 -20.01 6.28
C GLY A 22 1.79 -19.34 5.57
N ILE A 23 2.26 -19.92 4.47
CA ILE A 23 3.34 -19.35 3.66
C ILE A 23 2.76 -18.19 2.85
N SER A 24 3.15 -16.98 3.23
CA SER A 24 2.79 -15.72 2.54
C SER A 24 2.96 -15.81 1.02
N PRO A 25 2.10 -15.14 0.22
CA PRO A 25 2.29 -14.98 -1.23
C PRO A 25 3.68 -14.49 -1.65
N LEU A 26 4.39 -13.80 -0.76
CA LEU A 26 5.80 -13.40 -0.92
C LEU A 26 6.74 -14.61 -1.11
N ASN A 27 6.47 -15.75 -0.45
CA ASN A 27 7.26 -16.96 -0.61
C ASN A 27 7.01 -17.72 -1.91
N LEU A 28 5.86 -17.55 -2.56
CA LEU A 28 5.61 -18.09 -3.91
C LEU A 28 6.44 -17.36 -4.98
N ASN A 29 6.69 -16.08 -4.78
CA ASN A 29 7.63 -15.32 -5.62
C ASN A 29 9.08 -15.76 -5.40
N SER A 30 9.48 -16.11 -4.16
CA SER A 30 10.84 -16.63 -3.87
C SER A 30 11.14 -17.94 -4.58
N THR A 31 10.18 -18.87 -4.60
CA THR A 31 10.36 -20.18 -5.29
C THR A 31 10.42 -20.01 -6.81
N ARG A 32 9.68 -19.06 -7.37
CA ARG A 32 9.79 -18.67 -8.80
C ARG A 32 11.13 -18.04 -9.12
N LEU A 33 11.68 -17.27 -8.21
CA LEU A 33 12.96 -16.56 -8.36
C LEU A 33 14.15 -17.48 -8.27
N THR A 34 14.15 -18.41 -7.30
CA THR A 34 15.18 -19.44 -7.21
C THR A 34 15.20 -20.31 -8.47
N ALA A 35 14.03 -20.67 -9.01
CA ALA A 35 13.92 -21.39 -10.27
C ALA A 35 14.36 -20.55 -11.49
N SER A 36 14.14 -19.23 -11.46
CA SER A 36 14.61 -18.31 -12.50
C SER A 36 16.12 -18.14 -12.47
N LEU A 37 16.72 -17.95 -11.29
CA LEU A 37 18.17 -17.85 -11.11
C LEU A 37 18.88 -19.14 -11.47
N LEU A 38 18.34 -20.30 -11.09
CA LEU A 38 18.89 -21.62 -11.48
C LEU A 38 18.78 -21.88 -12.99
N ALA A 39 17.73 -21.40 -13.65
CA ALA A 39 17.59 -21.45 -15.09
C ALA A 39 18.58 -20.51 -15.80
N GLU A 40 18.90 -19.38 -15.20
CA GLU A 40 19.86 -18.40 -15.70
C GLU A 40 21.32 -18.90 -15.58
N THR A 41 21.65 -19.69 -14.55
CA THR A 41 22.97 -20.30 -14.39
C THR A 41 23.22 -21.47 -15.33
N ASN A 42 22.16 -22.08 -15.90
CA ASN A 42 22.25 -23.22 -16.84
C ASN A 42 22.29 -22.79 -18.32
N GLY A 43 22.64 -21.56 -18.65
CA GLY A 43 22.95 -21.13 -20.02
C GLY A 43 21.74 -20.91 -20.93
N GLN A 44 20.52 -20.92 -20.44
CA GLN A 44 19.32 -20.52 -21.20
C GLN A 44 19.09 -19.01 -21.08
N VAL A 45 18.85 -18.40 -22.24
CA VAL A 45 18.65 -16.95 -22.48
C VAL A 45 18.23 -16.17 -21.25
N VAL A 46 19.19 -15.45 -20.68
CA VAL A 46 19.02 -14.54 -19.55
C VAL A 46 18.04 -13.43 -19.96
N SER A 47 16.88 -13.40 -19.37
CA SER A 47 16.04 -12.19 -19.38
C SER A 47 16.84 -11.10 -18.69
N HIS A 48 17.38 -10.18 -19.47
CA HIS A 48 18.25 -9.11 -19.04
C HIS A 48 17.57 -8.24 -17.95
N SER A 49 17.87 -8.48 -16.69
CA SER A 49 17.31 -7.74 -15.58
C SER A 49 18.19 -6.54 -15.24
N SER A 50 17.59 -5.37 -15.13
CA SER A 50 18.30 -4.20 -14.62
C SER A 50 18.63 -4.39 -13.12
N LEU A 51 19.68 -3.73 -12.63
CA LEU A 51 20.03 -3.75 -11.19
C LEU A 51 18.82 -3.44 -10.31
N ARG A 52 18.02 -2.46 -10.70
CA ARG A 52 16.80 -2.10 -9.99
C ARG A 52 15.83 -3.29 -9.85
N ASN A 53 15.58 -4.00 -10.95
CA ASN A 53 14.68 -5.16 -10.93
C ASN A 53 15.22 -6.30 -10.07
N LEU A 54 16.54 -6.48 -10.04
CA LEU A 54 17.18 -7.48 -9.18
C LEU A 54 17.02 -7.12 -7.71
N LEU A 55 17.31 -5.87 -7.33
CA LEU A 55 17.14 -5.39 -5.96
C LEU A 55 15.69 -5.49 -5.49
N ASP A 56 14.71 -5.17 -6.35
CA ASP A 56 13.29 -5.33 -6.06
C ASP A 56 12.91 -6.78 -5.79
N LYS A 57 13.23 -7.62 -6.75
CA LYS A 57 12.81 -9.03 -6.74
C LYS A 57 13.47 -9.84 -5.63
N HIS A 58 14.67 -9.48 -5.23
CA HIS A 58 15.50 -10.23 -4.29
C HIS A 58 15.69 -9.52 -2.94
N ARG A 59 14.87 -8.50 -2.63
CA ARG A 59 14.94 -7.78 -1.35
C ARG A 59 14.87 -8.71 -0.14
N PHE A 60 14.14 -9.84 -0.25
CA PHE A 60 13.98 -10.84 0.80
C PHE A 60 15.19 -11.77 0.95
N ALA A 61 16.09 -11.85 -0.05
CA ALA A 61 17.26 -12.72 0.03
C ALA A 61 18.19 -12.25 1.15
N GLU A 62 18.68 -13.17 1.97
CA GLU A 62 19.57 -12.88 3.08
C GLU A 62 21.03 -12.77 2.61
N SER A 63 21.84 -12.00 3.30
CA SER A 63 23.29 -11.88 3.10
C SER A 63 23.99 -11.71 4.42
N SER A 64 25.19 -12.29 4.57
CA SER A 64 26.00 -12.12 5.79
C SER A 64 26.56 -10.70 5.91
N ASP A 65 26.95 -10.10 4.79
CA ASP A 65 27.32 -8.70 4.70
C ASP A 65 26.18 -7.92 4.03
N PRO A 66 25.60 -6.90 4.69
CA PRO A 66 24.52 -6.12 4.09
C PRO A 66 24.89 -5.45 2.75
N ARG A 67 26.17 -5.18 2.49
CA ARG A 67 26.62 -4.60 1.21
C ARG A 67 26.43 -5.55 0.04
N ASP A 68 26.42 -6.86 0.29
CA ASP A 68 26.19 -7.89 -0.73
C ASP A 68 24.75 -7.89 -1.25
N LYS A 69 23.81 -7.27 -0.52
CA LYS A 69 22.46 -6.95 -1.08
C LYS A 69 22.53 -6.15 -2.37
N VAL A 70 23.61 -5.39 -2.59
CA VAL A 70 23.87 -4.63 -3.80
C VAL A 70 24.94 -5.33 -4.65
N TYR A 71 26.08 -5.64 -4.07
CA TYR A 71 27.27 -6.05 -4.80
C TYR A 71 27.09 -7.39 -5.51
N ALA A 72 26.36 -8.34 -4.90
CA ALA A 72 26.07 -9.63 -5.53
C ALA A 72 25.29 -9.46 -6.86
N PHE A 73 24.45 -8.43 -6.96
CA PHE A 73 23.65 -8.21 -8.18
C PHE A 73 24.35 -7.39 -9.25
N LEU A 74 25.45 -6.69 -8.94
CA LEU A 74 26.21 -5.94 -9.95
C LEU A 74 26.77 -6.82 -11.05
N GLY A 75 27.15 -8.07 -10.72
CA GLY A 75 27.61 -9.06 -11.69
C GLY A 75 26.51 -9.63 -12.58
N LEU A 76 25.29 -9.71 -12.05
CA LEU A 76 24.10 -10.27 -12.72
C LEU A 76 23.34 -9.21 -13.54
N ALA A 77 23.48 -7.93 -13.17
CA ALA A 77 22.82 -6.86 -13.89
C ALA A 77 23.35 -6.76 -15.32
N ASN A 78 22.41 -6.71 -16.28
CA ASN A 78 22.79 -6.65 -17.69
C ASN A 78 23.59 -5.39 -18.00
N LYS A 79 24.76 -5.60 -18.58
CA LYS A 79 25.70 -4.54 -19.00
C LYS A 79 25.10 -3.59 -20.05
N SER A 80 24.21 -4.06 -20.91
CA SER A 80 23.59 -3.26 -21.97
C SER A 80 22.38 -2.47 -21.50
N LEU A 81 21.72 -2.90 -20.40
CA LEU A 81 20.62 -2.17 -19.75
C LEU A 81 21.09 -1.37 -18.54
N SER A 82 22.37 -1.46 -18.20
CA SER A 82 22.96 -0.74 -17.08
C SER A 82 23.65 0.51 -17.63
N PRO A 83 23.03 1.67 -17.55
CA PRO A 83 23.72 2.94 -17.88
C PRO A 83 24.92 3.19 -16.96
N PHE A 84 25.20 2.29 -16.02
CA PHE A 84 26.10 2.47 -14.88
C PHE A 84 27.57 2.23 -15.19
N ARG A 85 27.92 1.48 -16.27
CA ARG A 85 29.34 1.17 -16.55
C ARG A 85 30.08 2.18 -17.43
N THR A 86 29.34 3.06 -18.08
CA THR A 86 29.92 4.09 -18.96
C THR A 86 29.89 5.50 -18.38
N GLN A 87 29.30 5.66 -17.16
CA GLN A 87 29.23 6.95 -16.47
C GLN A 87 30.32 7.03 -15.39
N PRO A 88 30.82 8.23 -15.07
CA PRO A 88 31.85 8.44 -14.05
C PRO A 88 31.45 8.01 -12.62
N ASN A 89 30.18 7.64 -12.40
CA ASN A 89 29.61 7.18 -11.13
C ASN A 89 29.12 5.72 -11.21
N ALA A 90 29.85 4.83 -11.88
CA ALA A 90 29.53 3.42 -11.89
C ALA A 90 29.68 2.82 -10.46
N LEU A 91 28.66 2.11 -9.99
CA LEU A 91 28.76 1.34 -8.74
C LEU A 91 29.85 0.27 -8.91
N ILE A 92 30.89 0.38 -8.10
CA ILE A 92 32.00 -0.58 -8.03
C ILE A 92 32.01 -1.16 -6.63
N PRO A 93 32.09 -2.49 -6.45
CA PRO A 93 32.21 -3.08 -5.13
C PRO A 93 33.44 -2.52 -4.40
N ASP A 94 33.19 -1.86 -3.26
CA ASP A 94 34.22 -1.38 -2.35
C ASP A 94 33.81 -1.67 -0.89
N TYR A 95 34.45 -2.66 -0.31
CA TYR A 95 34.21 -3.05 1.07
C TYR A 95 34.85 -2.15 2.11
N ASN A 96 35.53 -1.06 1.72
CA ASN A 96 35.95 0.00 2.65
C ASN A 96 34.80 0.98 2.94
N LEU A 97 33.77 1.04 2.06
CA LEU A 97 32.59 1.86 2.29
C LEU A 97 31.69 1.24 3.36
N SER A 98 31.07 2.08 4.17
CA SER A 98 30.02 1.66 5.11
C SER A 98 28.75 1.20 4.34
N VAL A 99 27.90 0.40 4.99
CA VAL A 99 26.59 0.00 4.42
C VAL A 99 25.76 1.23 4.05
N GLN A 100 25.77 2.26 4.89
CA GLN A 100 25.08 3.52 4.65
C GLN A 100 25.55 4.20 3.37
N GLU A 101 26.86 4.27 3.14
CA GLU A 101 27.42 4.87 1.91
C GLU A 101 27.04 4.07 0.69
N VAL A 102 27.15 2.74 0.74
CA VAL A 102 26.77 1.85 -0.38
C VAL A 102 25.30 2.00 -0.74
N TYR A 103 24.39 2.01 0.24
CA TYR A 103 22.96 2.14 -0.02
C TYR A 103 22.59 3.53 -0.54
N THR A 104 23.22 4.58 0.01
CA THR A 104 23.00 5.97 -0.44
C THR A 104 23.49 6.17 -1.87
N GLU A 105 24.68 5.64 -2.18
CA GLU A 105 25.22 5.69 -3.56
C GLU A 105 24.32 4.91 -4.53
N THR A 106 23.89 3.71 -4.14
CA THR A 106 22.97 2.89 -4.94
C THR A 106 21.67 3.62 -5.24
N ALA A 107 21.02 4.19 -4.22
CA ALA A 107 19.78 4.94 -4.39
C ALA A 107 19.97 6.16 -5.32
N THR A 108 21.08 6.87 -5.16
CA THR A 108 21.44 8.03 -5.98
C THR A 108 21.61 7.65 -7.44
N VAL A 109 22.38 6.59 -7.71
CA VAL A 109 22.63 6.10 -9.06
C VAL A 109 21.35 5.63 -9.73
N LEU A 110 20.50 4.88 -9.00
CA LEU A 110 19.22 4.42 -9.54
C LEU A 110 18.28 5.57 -9.88
N MET A 111 18.10 6.55 -9.00
CA MET A 111 17.23 7.70 -9.27
C MET A 111 17.75 8.56 -10.43
N SER A 112 19.04 8.80 -10.50
CA SER A 112 19.66 9.58 -11.56
C SER A 112 19.49 8.92 -12.93
N SER A 113 19.61 7.60 -12.98
CA SER A 113 19.53 6.81 -14.22
C SER A 113 18.12 6.72 -14.76
N TYR A 114 17.14 6.46 -13.88
CA TYR A 114 15.73 6.40 -14.28
C TYR A 114 15.04 7.75 -14.34
N LYS A 115 15.72 8.82 -13.87
CA LYS A 115 15.21 10.21 -13.88
C LYS A 115 13.82 10.32 -13.28
N ASN A 116 13.52 9.54 -12.25
CA ASN A 116 12.24 9.57 -11.54
C ASN A 116 12.42 9.23 -10.07
N LEU A 117 11.39 9.51 -9.27
CA LEU A 117 11.37 9.28 -7.82
C LEU A 117 10.74 7.94 -7.43
N SER A 118 10.54 7.04 -8.39
CA SER A 118 9.86 5.77 -8.09
C SER A 118 10.64 4.86 -7.13
N TRP A 119 11.94 5.13 -6.91
CA TRP A 119 12.75 4.43 -5.92
C TRP A 119 12.37 4.80 -4.48
N LEU A 120 11.76 5.96 -4.26
CA LEU A 120 11.25 6.37 -2.94
C LEU A 120 10.12 5.43 -2.44
N SER A 121 9.40 4.76 -3.34
CA SER A 121 8.40 3.75 -2.97
C SER A 121 9.02 2.46 -2.39
N HIS A 122 10.34 2.30 -2.45
CA HIS A 122 11.07 1.17 -1.87
C HIS A 122 11.58 1.44 -0.46
N VAL A 123 11.31 2.63 0.06
CA VAL A 123 11.63 2.97 1.44
C VAL A 123 10.61 2.29 2.35
N GLU A 124 11.10 1.47 3.25
CA GLU A 124 10.36 0.79 4.30
C GLU A 124 9.84 1.76 5.36
N ASP A 125 8.89 1.32 6.18
CA ASP A 125 8.48 2.09 7.35
C ASP A 125 9.65 2.31 8.32
N ALA A 126 9.74 3.50 8.89
CA ALA A 126 10.83 3.88 9.78
C ALA A 126 11.00 2.94 10.99
N SER A 127 9.91 2.28 11.43
CA SER A 127 9.94 1.31 12.54
C SER A 127 10.67 0.00 12.20
N GLN A 128 10.94 -0.26 10.92
CA GLN A 128 11.57 -1.49 10.45
C GLN A 128 13.04 -1.33 10.11
N ARG A 129 13.54 -0.09 10.06
CA ARG A 129 14.93 0.21 9.71
C ARG A 129 15.90 -0.37 10.72
N GLN A 130 16.96 -0.99 10.22
CA GLN A 130 18.05 -1.56 11.02
C GLN A 130 19.35 -0.77 10.86
N ILE A 131 19.58 -0.19 9.69
CA ILE A 131 20.79 0.61 9.46
C ILE A 131 20.56 2.03 10.03
N SER A 132 21.32 2.34 11.09
CA SER A 132 21.32 3.66 11.72
C SER A 132 21.86 4.74 10.78
N ASN A 133 21.36 5.96 10.93
CA ASN A 133 21.83 7.15 10.19
C ASN A 133 21.66 7.08 8.65
N LEU A 134 20.89 6.12 8.15
CA LEU A 134 20.54 6.08 6.74
C LEU A 134 19.59 7.25 6.41
N PRO A 135 19.84 8.06 5.36
CA PRO A 135 18.93 9.12 4.97
C PRO A 135 17.51 8.58 4.76
N SER A 136 16.50 9.37 5.14
CA SER A 136 15.11 8.90 5.13
C SER A 136 14.61 8.44 3.76
N TRP A 137 15.16 8.98 2.69
CA TRP A 137 14.83 8.68 1.31
C TRP A 137 15.60 7.50 0.71
N VAL A 138 16.56 6.95 1.46
CA VAL A 138 17.36 5.79 1.05
C VAL A 138 16.75 4.52 1.64
N PRO A 139 16.39 3.52 0.82
CA PRO A 139 15.89 2.25 1.32
C PRO A 139 16.93 1.48 2.12
N ASP A 140 16.55 0.93 3.27
CA ASP A 140 17.34 -0.07 4.00
C ASP A 140 17.17 -1.44 3.33
N LEU A 141 18.09 -1.79 2.45
CA LEU A 141 18.04 -3.05 1.70
C LEU A 141 18.26 -4.29 2.57
N SER A 142 18.69 -4.14 3.81
CA SER A 142 18.93 -5.25 4.75
C SER A 142 17.65 -5.83 5.35
N VAL A 143 16.52 -5.08 5.28
CA VAL A 143 15.23 -5.50 5.81
C VAL A 143 14.23 -5.81 4.71
N SER A 144 13.22 -6.61 5.03
CA SER A 144 12.11 -6.87 4.12
C SER A 144 11.32 -5.59 3.84
N LEU A 145 10.81 -5.45 2.61
CA LEU A 145 10.02 -4.28 2.21
C LEU A 145 8.59 -4.42 2.71
N GLN A 146 8.26 -3.70 3.77
CA GLN A 146 6.93 -3.66 4.36
C GLN A 146 6.53 -2.19 4.64
N PRO A 147 5.29 -1.80 4.35
CA PRO A 147 4.32 -2.53 3.53
C PRO A 147 4.76 -2.61 2.07
N TYR A 148 4.26 -3.62 1.34
CA TYR A 148 4.61 -3.78 -0.08
C TYR A 148 4.22 -2.53 -0.88
N PRO A 149 5.08 -2.04 -1.80
CA PRO A 149 4.84 -0.79 -2.49
C PRO A 149 3.54 -0.77 -3.30
N LEU A 150 2.77 0.29 -3.11
CA LEU A 150 1.51 0.50 -3.83
C LEU A 150 1.70 0.52 -5.35
N ARG A 151 2.84 1.03 -5.82
CA ARG A 151 3.15 1.10 -7.26
C ARG A 151 3.12 -0.26 -7.98
N TYR A 152 3.26 -1.37 -7.24
CA TYR A 152 3.21 -2.71 -7.82
C TYR A 152 1.83 -3.36 -7.72
N ARG A 153 0.85 -2.62 -7.20
CA ARG A 153 -0.51 -3.09 -7.11
C ARG A 153 -1.23 -2.99 -8.46
N GLY A 154 -1.39 -4.14 -9.10
CA GLY A 154 -2.30 -4.32 -10.22
C GLY A 154 -2.12 -3.35 -11.40
N PRO A 155 -3.20 -3.08 -12.12
CA PRO A 155 -3.19 -2.30 -13.36
C PRO A 155 -3.15 -0.79 -13.14
N ALA A 156 -3.16 -0.31 -11.89
CA ALA A 156 -3.19 1.13 -11.61
C ALA A 156 -1.86 1.79 -12.02
N HIS A 157 -1.91 2.58 -13.07
CA HIS A 157 -0.81 3.44 -13.49
C HIS A 157 -0.99 4.82 -12.86
N TRP A 158 -0.74 4.91 -11.56
CA TRP A 158 -0.88 6.17 -10.86
C TRP A 158 0.12 7.21 -11.35
N ALA A 159 -0.35 8.43 -11.53
CA ALA A 159 0.38 9.56 -12.06
C ALA A 159 0.02 10.83 -11.29
N ALA A 160 0.14 10.81 -9.96
CA ALA A 160 -0.23 11.93 -9.11
C ALA A 160 0.45 13.25 -9.52
N ALA A 161 1.70 13.18 -9.98
CA ALA A 161 2.43 14.31 -10.52
C ALA A 161 2.16 14.59 -12.02
N GLY A 162 1.26 13.83 -12.67
CA GLY A 162 0.99 13.95 -14.11
C GLY A 162 2.26 13.80 -14.95
N SER A 163 2.32 14.52 -16.07
CA SER A 163 3.48 14.53 -16.98
C SER A 163 4.55 15.58 -16.63
N ARG A 164 4.52 16.16 -15.42
CA ARG A 164 5.46 17.22 -15.03
C ARG A 164 6.90 16.74 -15.09
N HIS A 165 7.70 17.44 -15.88
CA HIS A 165 9.10 17.13 -16.10
C HIS A 165 9.99 17.94 -15.13
N TRP A 166 10.63 17.24 -14.22
CA TRP A 166 11.69 17.79 -13.38
C TRP A 166 12.75 16.70 -13.12
N ARG A 167 13.98 17.10 -12.89
CA ARG A 167 15.04 16.13 -12.57
C ARG A 167 15.38 16.23 -11.10
N PRO A 168 15.20 15.17 -10.32
CA PRO A 168 15.69 15.13 -8.96
C PRO A 168 17.21 15.30 -8.99
N ALA A 169 17.71 16.15 -8.11
CA ALA A 169 19.14 16.39 -7.98
C ALA A 169 19.58 16.01 -6.57
N VAL A 170 20.50 15.06 -6.46
CA VAL A 170 21.21 14.82 -5.21
C VAL A 170 22.23 15.94 -5.06
N THR A 171 21.93 16.88 -4.16
CA THR A 171 22.75 18.08 -3.98
C THR A 171 23.98 17.85 -3.13
N ASN A 172 23.96 16.84 -2.24
CA ASN A 172 25.11 16.51 -1.42
C ASN A 172 25.07 15.02 -1.02
N MET A 173 25.75 14.17 -1.80
CA MET A 173 25.81 12.73 -1.51
C MET A 173 26.43 12.43 -0.14
N ARG A 174 27.50 13.15 0.27
CA ARG A 174 28.17 12.92 1.56
C ARG A 174 27.28 13.25 2.75
N LYS A 175 26.34 14.20 2.60
CA LYS A 175 25.37 14.56 3.63
C LYS A 175 24.04 13.82 3.50
N GLY A 176 23.88 12.98 2.49
CA GLY A 176 22.63 12.28 2.24
C GLY A 176 21.42 13.18 1.93
N LEU A 177 21.66 14.35 1.31
CA LEU A 177 20.61 15.31 1.00
C LEU A 177 20.09 15.14 -0.42
N LEU A 178 18.78 14.93 -0.56
CA LEU A 178 18.09 14.83 -1.83
C LEU A 178 17.17 16.05 -2.02
N ARG A 179 17.48 16.88 -3.03
CA ARG A 179 16.59 17.98 -3.45
C ARG A 179 15.53 17.45 -4.39
N VAL A 180 14.28 17.74 -4.09
CA VAL A 180 13.11 17.37 -4.87
C VAL A 180 12.21 18.59 -5.06
N GLN A 181 11.33 18.52 -6.06
CA GLN A 181 10.36 19.57 -6.34
C GLN A 181 8.96 18.95 -6.33
N GLY A 182 7.99 19.67 -5.79
CA GLY A 182 6.63 19.21 -5.72
C GLY A 182 5.66 20.29 -5.31
N ILE A 183 4.46 19.86 -4.99
CA ILE A 183 3.42 20.69 -4.39
C ILE A 183 2.99 20.04 -3.07
N GLN A 184 2.86 20.85 -2.05
CA GLN A 184 2.23 20.44 -0.80
C GLN A 184 0.72 20.38 -1.00
N LEU A 185 0.15 19.17 -0.90
CA LEU A 185 -1.30 19.00 -0.99
C LEU A 185 -1.99 19.53 0.26
N ASP A 186 -1.54 19.05 1.44
CA ASP A 186 -2.16 19.41 2.72
C ASP A 186 -1.40 18.81 3.91
N HIS A 187 -1.87 19.10 5.14
CA HIS A 187 -1.37 18.52 6.38
C HIS A 187 -2.30 17.42 6.88
N ILE A 188 -1.73 16.37 7.47
CA ILE A 188 -2.50 15.33 8.15
C ILE A 188 -3.04 15.88 9.46
N ASP A 189 -4.37 15.83 9.61
CA ASP A 189 -5.12 16.34 10.74
C ASP A 189 -5.52 15.23 11.72
N GLN A 190 -5.89 14.08 11.19
CA GLN A 190 -6.33 12.92 11.96
C GLN A 190 -5.74 11.63 11.40
N THR A 191 -5.54 10.64 12.27
CA THR A 191 -5.07 9.30 11.88
C THR A 191 -5.89 8.21 12.56
N SER A 192 -6.06 7.06 11.91
CA SER A 192 -6.62 5.88 12.55
C SER A 192 -5.59 5.15 13.41
N LEU A 193 -6.05 4.24 14.26
CA LEU A 193 -5.22 3.14 14.75
C LEU A 193 -4.95 2.17 13.60
N LEU A 194 -3.89 1.36 13.72
CA LEU A 194 -3.70 0.20 12.87
C LEU A 194 -4.62 -0.93 13.31
N ILE A 195 -5.09 -1.73 12.36
CA ILE A 195 -5.98 -2.86 12.66
C ILE A 195 -5.27 -3.89 13.56
N ASP A 196 -3.96 -4.07 13.37
CA ASP A 196 -3.17 -5.08 14.08
C ASP A 196 -2.44 -4.54 15.34
N GLU A 197 -2.57 -3.25 15.68
CA GLU A 197 -1.93 -2.66 16.88
C GLU A 197 -2.75 -2.86 18.16
N SER A 198 -4.02 -3.21 18.04
CA SER A 198 -4.91 -3.43 19.18
C SER A 198 -5.05 -4.93 19.45
N GLU A 199 -4.95 -5.32 20.72
CA GLU A 199 -5.34 -6.68 21.14
C GLU A 199 -6.81 -6.98 20.78
N ASP A 200 -7.62 -5.91 20.66
CA ASP A 200 -8.98 -5.96 20.16
C ASP A 200 -9.06 -5.40 18.72
N PRO A 201 -9.22 -6.26 17.70
CA PRO A 201 -9.40 -5.83 16.31
C PRO A 201 -10.58 -4.86 16.11
N SER A 202 -11.57 -4.89 17.01
CA SER A 202 -12.73 -3.99 16.95
C SER A 202 -12.34 -2.54 17.17
N ALA A 203 -11.32 -2.27 17.99
CA ALA A 203 -10.83 -0.90 18.25
C ALA A 203 -10.18 -0.29 17.02
N GLY A 204 -9.41 -1.06 16.25
CA GLY A 204 -8.84 -0.63 14.97
C GLY A 204 -9.92 -0.24 13.97
N TRP A 205 -10.93 -1.09 13.80
CA TRP A 205 -12.07 -0.80 12.93
C TRP A 205 -12.90 0.38 13.42
N ALA A 206 -13.14 0.51 14.72
CA ALA A 206 -13.84 1.67 15.29
C ALA A 206 -13.11 2.98 15.00
N SER A 207 -11.78 2.98 15.10
CA SER A 207 -10.95 4.13 14.77
C SER A 207 -11.05 4.52 13.28
N ILE A 208 -11.05 3.53 12.39
CA ILE A 208 -11.23 3.71 10.94
C ILE A 208 -12.60 4.33 10.62
N VAL A 209 -13.65 3.80 11.24
CA VAL A 209 -15.03 4.32 11.05
C VAL A 209 -15.15 5.75 11.58
N ASN A 210 -14.57 6.05 12.75
CA ASN A 210 -14.57 7.40 13.30
C ASN A 210 -13.87 8.40 12.36
N LEU A 211 -12.78 7.96 11.71
CA LEU A 211 -12.12 8.77 10.70
C LEU A 211 -13.05 9.04 9.49
N ALA A 212 -13.76 8.01 9.00
CA ALA A 212 -14.73 8.17 7.92
C ALA A 212 -15.92 9.09 8.32
N LEU A 213 -16.40 8.98 9.56
CA LEU A 213 -17.44 9.86 10.10
C LEU A 213 -17.01 11.34 10.15
N SER A 214 -15.72 11.60 10.33
CA SER A 214 -15.17 12.96 10.36
C SER A 214 -14.98 13.59 8.97
N LEU A 215 -15.19 12.85 7.87
CA LEU A 215 -15.08 13.38 6.52
C LEU A 215 -16.16 14.44 6.25
N ASP A 216 -15.78 15.46 5.49
CA ASP A 216 -16.71 16.49 5.05
C ASP A 216 -17.71 15.93 4.01
N SER A 217 -18.82 16.61 3.86
CA SER A 217 -19.80 16.34 2.81
C SER A 217 -20.23 17.68 2.22
N PRO A 218 -19.96 17.93 0.94
CA PRO A 218 -19.36 17.01 -0.04
C PRO A 218 -17.86 16.73 0.19
N TYR A 219 -17.41 15.58 -0.26
CA TYR A 219 -15.98 15.23 -0.29
C TYR A 219 -15.24 16.13 -1.28
N PRO A 220 -13.96 16.50 -1.02
CA PRO A 220 -13.18 17.34 -1.93
C PRO A 220 -13.08 16.75 -3.35
N ASP A 221 -13.32 17.60 -4.35
CA ASP A 221 -13.23 17.23 -5.79
C ASP A 221 -12.19 18.12 -6.51
N PRO A 222 -10.88 17.85 -6.33
CA PRO A 222 -9.82 18.68 -6.93
C PRO A 222 -9.79 18.59 -8.46
N GLY A 223 -10.37 17.52 -9.02
CA GLY A 223 -10.52 17.33 -10.46
C GLY A 223 -11.66 18.11 -11.08
N ALA A 224 -12.53 18.73 -10.25
CA ALA A 224 -13.78 19.36 -10.67
C ALA A 224 -14.65 18.43 -11.55
N THR A 225 -14.71 17.14 -11.13
CA THR A 225 -15.44 16.10 -11.87
C THR A 225 -16.95 16.19 -11.68
N GLY A 226 -17.41 16.95 -10.69
CA GLY A 226 -18.79 17.03 -10.21
C GLY A 226 -19.25 15.77 -9.48
N LYS A 227 -18.35 14.83 -9.19
CA LYS A 227 -18.66 13.62 -8.41
C LYS A 227 -18.52 13.92 -6.93
N THR A 228 -19.53 13.53 -6.18
CA THR A 228 -19.56 13.62 -4.72
C THR A 228 -19.66 12.21 -4.14
N PRO A 229 -18.53 11.49 -3.99
CA PRO A 229 -18.55 10.16 -3.41
C PRO A 229 -19.03 10.23 -1.96
N SER A 230 -19.77 9.20 -1.55
CA SER A 230 -20.23 9.08 -0.18
C SER A 230 -19.07 8.74 0.79
N ARG A 231 -19.28 8.93 2.10
CA ARG A 231 -18.26 8.56 3.11
C ARG A 231 -17.90 7.09 3.07
N VAL A 232 -18.89 6.22 2.88
CA VAL A 232 -18.66 4.77 2.74
C VAL A 232 -17.87 4.47 1.49
N GLU A 233 -18.17 5.14 0.37
CA GLU A 233 -17.43 4.96 -0.88
C GLU A 233 -15.98 5.41 -0.73
N VAL A 234 -15.72 6.57 -0.18
CA VAL A 234 -14.35 7.05 0.09
C VAL A 234 -13.59 6.07 0.98
N LEU A 235 -14.25 5.55 2.02
CA LEU A 235 -13.64 4.60 2.96
C LEU A 235 -13.18 3.32 2.26
N TRP A 236 -14.09 2.61 1.57
CA TRP A 236 -13.72 1.32 1.00
C TRP A 236 -12.74 1.46 -0.17
N ARG A 237 -12.86 2.53 -0.99
CA ARG A 237 -11.89 2.81 -2.06
C ARG A 237 -10.50 3.12 -1.50
N THR A 238 -10.42 3.84 -0.39
CA THR A 238 -9.15 4.12 0.27
C THR A 238 -8.52 2.85 0.84
N LEU A 239 -9.30 1.99 1.50
CA LEU A 239 -8.84 0.73 2.07
C LEU A 239 -8.32 -0.25 1.02
N THR A 240 -8.99 -0.34 -0.14
CA THR A 240 -8.59 -1.20 -1.25
C THR A 240 -7.61 -0.52 -2.21
N THR A 241 -7.27 0.76 -1.97
CA THR A 241 -6.53 1.62 -2.92
C THR A 241 -7.20 1.68 -4.29
N ASP A 242 -8.53 1.63 -4.28
CA ASP A 242 -9.42 1.64 -5.45
C ASP A 242 -9.13 0.53 -6.48
N ILE A 243 -8.61 -0.61 -6.01
CA ILE A 243 -8.33 -1.79 -6.84
C ILE A 243 -9.13 -2.99 -6.33
N TYR A 244 -9.80 -3.70 -7.24
CA TYR A 244 -10.46 -4.96 -6.96
C TYR A 244 -10.32 -5.92 -8.16
N ASN A 245 -9.88 -7.15 -7.90
CA ASN A 245 -9.71 -8.20 -8.90
C ASN A 245 -8.99 -7.71 -10.17
N HIS A 246 -7.82 -7.06 -9.97
CA HIS A 246 -6.99 -6.48 -11.02
C HIS A 246 -7.68 -5.37 -11.86
N THR A 247 -8.78 -4.79 -11.38
CA THR A 247 -9.48 -3.68 -12.04
C THR A 247 -9.27 -2.38 -11.27
N TYR A 248 -8.95 -1.32 -12.00
CA TYR A 248 -8.85 0.05 -11.51
C TYR A 248 -9.56 1.01 -12.49
N PRO A 249 -10.37 1.98 -12.04
CA PRO A 249 -10.91 2.06 -10.67
C PRO A 249 -11.80 0.84 -10.36
N SER A 250 -11.91 0.51 -9.07
CA SER A 250 -12.77 -0.60 -8.62
C SER A 250 -14.20 -0.42 -9.09
N PRO A 251 -14.89 -1.49 -9.56
CA PRO A 251 -16.30 -1.46 -9.83
C PRO A 251 -17.13 -1.02 -8.62
N SER A 252 -18.24 -0.33 -8.84
CA SER A 252 -19.13 0.16 -7.76
C SER A 252 -19.67 -0.95 -6.87
N GLU A 253 -19.88 -2.15 -7.46
CA GLU A 253 -20.36 -3.35 -6.77
C GLU A 253 -19.40 -3.82 -5.67
N THR A 254 -18.11 -3.48 -5.76
CA THR A 254 -17.11 -3.77 -4.71
C THR A 254 -17.51 -3.17 -3.37
N GLY A 255 -18.16 -2.01 -3.38
CA GLY A 255 -18.65 -1.38 -2.15
C GLY A 255 -19.73 -2.19 -1.44
N LEU A 256 -20.55 -2.95 -2.18
CA LEU A 256 -21.53 -3.87 -1.59
C LEU A 256 -20.84 -5.10 -0.99
N LEU A 257 -19.79 -5.62 -1.64
CA LEU A 257 -18.96 -6.68 -1.06
C LEU A 257 -18.24 -6.21 0.20
N PHE A 258 -17.82 -4.95 0.24
CA PHE A 258 -17.22 -4.36 1.44
C PHE A 258 -18.22 -4.32 2.61
N ILE A 259 -19.49 -3.97 2.34
CA ILE A 259 -20.55 -4.06 3.36
C ILE A 259 -20.73 -5.49 3.86
N ASP A 260 -20.81 -6.47 2.97
CA ASP A 260 -20.92 -7.88 3.34
C ASP A 260 -19.70 -8.35 4.18
N TYR A 261 -18.51 -7.89 3.84
CA TYR A 261 -17.29 -8.15 4.60
C TYR A 261 -17.38 -7.60 6.03
N ILE A 262 -17.80 -6.35 6.18
CA ILE A 262 -17.97 -5.74 7.51
C ILE A 262 -19.07 -6.42 8.31
N LEU A 263 -20.18 -6.77 7.69
CA LEU A 263 -21.24 -7.57 8.33
C LEU A 263 -20.71 -8.90 8.83
N ASN A 264 -19.95 -9.60 7.98
CA ASN A 264 -19.36 -10.89 8.35
C ASN A 264 -18.41 -10.77 9.54
N LEU A 265 -17.57 -9.73 9.58
CA LEU A 265 -16.69 -9.46 10.72
C LEU A 265 -17.50 -9.25 12.01
N GLN A 266 -18.56 -8.43 11.95
CA GLN A 266 -19.38 -8.10 13.11
C GLN A 266 -20.15 -9.33 13.62
N ILE A 267 -20.74 -10.12 12.72
CA ILE A 267 -21.46 -11.33 13.06
C ILE A 267 -20.52 -12.36 13.70
N ARG A 268 -19.37 -12.63 13.09
CA ARG A 268 -18.39 -13.59 13.63
C ARG A 268 -17.92 -13.20 15.04
N HIS A 269 -17.61 -11.94 15.25
CA HIS A 269 -17.14 -11.45 16.55
C HIS A 269 -18.21 -11.63 17.65
N ARG A 270 -19.49 -11.52 17.30
CA ARG A 270 -20.59 -11.67 18.25
C ARG A 270 -21.05 -13.12 18.43
N LEU A 271 -20.85 -13.97 17.43
CA LEU A 271 -21.20 -15.39 17.51
C LEU A 271 -20.12 -16.26 18.20
N THR A 272 -18.90 -15.76 18.39
CA THR A 272 -17.84 -16.50 19.09
C THR A 272 -18.18 -16.96 20.51
N PRO A 273 -19.07 -16.30 21.29
CA PRO A 273 -19.52 -16.81 22.59
C PRO A 273 -20.58 -17.93 22.50
N TRP A 274 -21.16 -18.18 21.30
CA TRP A 274 -22.30 -19.06 21.11
C TRP A 274 -21.82 -20.41 20.56
N SER A 275 -21.94 -21.47 21.37
CA SER A 275 -21.39 -22.77 21.04
C SER A 275 -22.26 -23.60 20.08
N SER A 276 -23.51 -23.18 19.84
CA SER A 276 -24.44 -23.88 18.93
C SER A 276 -25.41 -22.92 18.25
N ALA A 277 -25.85 -23.28 17.04
CA ALA A 277 -26.87 -22.54 16.29
C ALA A 277 -28.24 -22.54 17.02
N ASP A 278 -28.48 -23.49 17.89
CA ASP A 278 -29.74 -23.63 18.65
C ASP A 278 -29.88 -22.58 19.76
N GLU A 279 -28.77 -22.01 20.22
CA GLU A 279 -28.76 -20.93 21.22
C GLU A 279 -29.02 -19.55 20.60
N PHE A 280 -28.83 -19.41 19.29
CA PHE A 280 -29.05 -18.14 18.58
C PHE A 280 -30.53 -18.08 18.13
N GLN A 281 -31.32 -17.34 18.87
CA GLN A 281 -32.69 -17.01 18.45
C GLN A 281 -32.76 -15.62 17.84
N PRO A 282 -32.74 -15.49 16.50
CA PRO A 282 -32.76 -14.17 15.84
C PRO A 282 -34.04 -13.38 16.11
N HIS A 283 -35.06 -14.04 16.66
CA HIS A 283 -36.36 -13.44 16.98
C HIS A 283 -36.37 -12.64 18.30
N HIS A 284 -35.35 -12.76 19.14
CA HIS A 284 -35.31 -12.10 20.45
C HIS A 284 -34.39 -10.88 20.55
N SER A 285 -33.43 -10.72 19.61
CA SER A 285 -32.61 -9.51 19.55
C SER A 285 -32.89 -8.74 18.24
N PRO A 286 -33.18 -7.45 18.29
CA PRO A 286 -33.32 -6.66 17.08
C PRO A 286 -32.05 -6.77 16.24
N LEU A 287 -32.17 -6.98 14.93
CA LEU A 287 -31.02 -7.02 14.01
C LEU A 287 -30.13 -5.77 14.14
N SER A 288 -30.71 -4.66 14.63
CA SER A 288 -29.98 -3.45 14.99
C SER A 288 -28.86 -3.65 15.99
N ASP A 289 -28.95 -4.66 16.86
CA ASP A 289 -27.97 -4.90 17.92
C ASP A 289 -26.70 -5.57 17.39
N PHE A 290 -26.74 -6.11 16.16
CA PHE A 290 -25.57 -6.64 15.47
C PHE A 290 -24.72 -5.56 14.81
N ILE A 291 -25.24 -4.33 14.70
CA ILE A 291 -24.52 -3.23 14.07
C ILE A 291 -23.81 -2.44 15.16
N TYR A 292 -22.50 -2.33 15.10
CA TYR A 292 -21.77 -1.42 15.98
C TYR A 292 -22.28 0.01 15.81
N PRO A 293 -22.47 0.80 16.90
CA PRO A 293 -23.09 2.12 16.84
C PRO A 293 -22.44 3.07 15.82
N ASN A 294 -21.13 3.05 15.70
CA ASN A 294 -20.39 3.92 14.77
C ASN A 294 -20.65 3.55 13.29
N TRP A 295 -20.75 2.24 12.97
CA TRP A 295 -21.13 1.81 11.63
C TRP A 295 -22.54 2.22 11.29
N ARG A 296 -23.48 2.03 12.23
CA ARG A 296 -24.85 2.49 12.05
C ARG A 296 -24.92 3.97 11.73
N LYS A 297 -24.22 4.81 12.52
CA LYS A 297 -24.15 6.25 12.30
C LYS A 297 -23.57 6.60 10.94
N LEU A 298 -22.53 5.86 10.47
CA LEU A 298 -21.95 6.07 9.14
C LEU A 298 -22.98 5.84 8.03
N PHE A 299 -23.78 4.77 8.11
CA PHE A 299 -24.83 4.48 7.12
C PHE A 299 -26.06 5.42 7.24
N GLU A 300 -26.36 5.93 8.42
CA GLU A 300 -27.40 6.96 8.62
C GLU A 300 -27.04 8.29 7.95
N LEU A 301 -25.77 8.61 7.86
CA LEU A 301 -25.28 9.85 7.22
C LEU A 301 -25.13 9.76 5.69
N GLU A 302 -25.38 8.58 5.12
CA GLU A 302 -25.33 8.40 3.66
C GLU A 302 -26.50 9.10 2.97
N PRO A 303 -26.31 9.69 1.76
CA PRO A 303 -27.37 10.31 0.98
C PRO A 303 -28.55 9.34 0.73
N PRO A 304 -29.77 9.84 0.61
CA PRO A 304 -30.97 9.00 0.40
C PRO A 304 -30.92 8.13 -0.87
N ASP A 305 -30.20 8.56 -1.89
CA ASP A 305 -29.96 7.85 -3.14
C ASP A 305 -28.74 6.93 -3.10
N SER A 306 -27.93 6.99 -2.03
CA SER A 306 -26.79 6.10 -1.86
C SER A 306 -27.21 4.64 -1.75
N GLN A 307 -26.49 3.77 -2.47
CA GLN A 307 -26.61 2.32 -2.29
C GLN A 307 -26.16 1.83 -0.91
N TYR A 308 -25.42 2.65 -0.16
CA TYR A 308 -24.87 2.36 1.15
C TYR A 308 -25.71 2.88 2.32
N LYS A 309 -26.91 3.41 2.05
CA LYS A 309 -27.80 3.93 3.10
C LYS A 309 -28.23 2.85 4.10
N LEU A 310 -28.59 3.25 5.31
CA LEU A 310 -28.92 2.33 6.39
C LEU A 310 -29.96 1.27 6.03
N SER A 311 -31.00 1.61 5.25
CA SER A 311 -32.01 0.63 4.83
C SER A 311 -31.45 -0.46 3.90
N SER A 312 -30.51 -0.11 3.03
CA SER A 312 -29.82 -1.08 2.19
C SER A 312 -28.91 -1.99 3.03
N TYR A 313 -28.20 -1.41 4.01
CA TYR A 313 -27.38 -2.14 4.95
C TYR A 313 -28.20 -3.13 5.79
N THR A 314 -29.33 -2.70 6.35
CA THR A 314 -30.23 -3.57 7.16
C THR A 314 -30.77 -4.73 6.31
N LYS A 315 -31.19 -4.46 5.08
CA LYS A 315 -31.66 -5.51 4.17
C LYS A 315 -30.57 -6.55 3.88
N ARG A 316 -29.32 -6.11 3.63
CA ARG A 316 -28.19 -7.02 3.43
C ARG A 316 -27.86 -7.82 4.68
N LEU A 317 -27.91 -7.20 5.87
CA LEU A 317 -27.72 -7.91 7.15
C LEU A 317 -28.69 -9.08 7.27
N THR A 318 -29.99 -8.85 7.01
CA THR A 318 -31.00 -9.91 7.01
C THR A 318 -30.63 -11.04 6.05
N THR A 319 -30.30 -10.70 4.80
CA THR A 319 -29.91 -11.68 3.77
C THR A 319 -28.67 -12.49 4.16
N VAL A 320 -27.63 -11.84 4.71
CA VAL A 320 -26.40 -12.52 5.15
C VAL A 320 -26.69 -13.47 6.30
N VAL A 321 -27.42 -13.02 7.31
CA VAL A 321 -27.82 -13.84 8.47
C VAL A 321 -28.64 -15.05 8.02
N GLU A 322 -29.68 -14.85 7.22
CA GLU A 322 -30.51 -15.95 6.68
C GLU A 322 -29.68 -16.96 5.88
N SER A 323 -28.78 -16.50 5.02
CA SER A 323 -27.93 -17.37 4.21
C SER A 323 -26.94 -18.18 5.06
N MET A 324 -26.45 -17.63 6.16
CA MET A 324 -25.59 -18.34 7.11
C MET A 324 -26.37 -19.48 7.81
N PHE A 325 -27.60 -19.22 8.26
CA PHE A 325 -28.43 -20.24 8.90
C PHE A 325 -28.91 -21.33 7.93
N ASN A 326 -29.20 -20.96 6.67
CA ASN A 326 -29.63 -21.90 5.64
C ASN A 326 -28.46 -22.69 5.01
N GLY A 327 -27.22 -22.44 5.43
CA GLY A 327 -26.02 -23.08 4.87
C GLY A 327 -25.75 -22.68 3.40
N THR A 328 -26.39 -21.65 2.90
CA THR A 328 -26.22 -21.16 1.49
C THR A 328 -25.19 -20.04 1.38
N TYR A 329 -24.67 -19.60 2.52
CA TYR A 329 -23.70 -18.51 2.56
C TYR A 329 -22.37 -18.89 1.87
N SER A 330 -22.00 -18.12 0.85
CA SER A 330 -20.72 -18.29 0.13
C SER A 330 -19.78 -17.13 0.40
N PRO A 331 -18.63 -17.38 1.05
CA PRO A 331 -17.66 -16.35 1.36
C PRO A 331 -16.68 -16.02 0.21
N ILE A 332 -16.88 -16.55 -1.01
CA ILE A 332 -15.89 -16.44 -2.10
C ILE A 332 -15.55 -14.98 -2.43
N GLY A 333 -16.54 -14.12 -2.57
CA GLY A 333 -16.33 -12.68 -2.82
C GLY A 333 -15.61 -11.99 -1.65
N LEU A 334 -15.91 -12.43 -0.42
CA LEU A 334 -15.28 -11.87 0.79
C LEU A 334 -13.81 -12.26 0.90
N ALA A 335 -13.44 -13.49 0.51
CA ALA A 335 -12.05 -13.93 0.50
C ALA A 335 -11.21 -13.12 -0.50
N GLN A 336 -11.78 -12.81 -1.67
CA GLN A 336 -11.11 -11.93 -2.65
C GLN A 336 -10.96 -10.50 -2.09
N LEU A 337 -12.00 -9.95 -1.47
CA LEU A 337 -11.92 -8.61 -0.87
C LEU A 337 -10.89 -8.57 0.29
N GLN A 338 -10.87 -9.60 1.14
CA GLN A 338 -9.85 -9.74 2.19
C GLN A 338 -8.45 -9.73 1.58
N HIS A 339 -8.25 -10.48 0.49
CA HIS A 339 -6.98 -10.49 -0.23
C HIS A 339 -6.59 -9.09 -0.74
N GLU A 340 -7.52 -8.33 -1.30
CA GLU A 340 -7.27 -6.95 -1.75
C GLU A 340 -6.91 -6.03 -0.58
N LEU A 341 -7.61 -6.15 0.56
CA LEU A 341 -7.30 -5.40 1.77
C LEU A 341 -5.89 -5.74 2.30
N ASP A 342 -5.50 -7.01 2.28
CA ASP A 342 -4.16 -7.44 2.69
C ASP A 342 -3.10 -6.94 1.71
N GLN A 343 -3.36 -7.00 0.41
CA GLN A 343 -2.45 -6.51 -0.63
C GLN A 343 -2.28 -4.99 -0.60
N SER A 344 -3.32 -4.22 -0.24
CA SER A 344 -3.21 -2.77 -0.06
C SER A 344 -2.37 -2.39 1.15
N GLY A 345 -2.00 -3.37 1.98
CA GLY A 345 -1.36 -3.15 3.25
C GLY A 345 -2.32 -2.58 4.29
N GLY A 346 -3.64 -2.83 4.15
CA GLY A 346 -4.67 -2.28 5.01
C GLY A 346 -4.47 -2.57 6.50
N ARG A 347 -3.71 -3.63 6.83
CA ARG A 347 -3.28 -3.93 8.21
C ARG A 347 -1.98 -3.24 8.60
N GLN A 348 -1.11 -2.94 7.63
CA GLN A 348 0.22 -2.39 7.84
C GLN A 348 0.31 -0.89 7.52
N ARG A 349 -0.77 -0.32 7.00
CA ARG A 349 -0.87 1.09 6.66
C ARG A 349 -1.90 1.78 7.55
N ARG A 350 -1.60 3.01 7.91
CA ARG A 350 -2.46 3.85 8.72
C ARG A 350 -3.32 4.73 7.81
N LEU A 351 -4.63 4.78 8.06
CA LEU A 351 -5.49 5.74 7.38
C LEU A 351 -5.31 7.12 8.02
N PHE A 352 -5.50 8.14 7.21
CA PHE A 352 -5.45 9.52 7.66
C PHE A 352 -6.50 10.38 6.96
N LYS A 353 -6.84 11.47 7.61
CA LYS A 353 -7.60 12.60 7.03
C LYS A 353 -6.72 13.84 7.06
N THR A 354 -6.76 14.62 5.98
CA THR A 354 -6.09 15.92 5.90
C THR A 354 -7.01 17.05 6.34
N ARG A 355 -6.47 18.23 6.60
CA ARG A 355 -7.25 19.43 6.99
C ARG A 355 -8.30 19.81 5.95
N ARG A 356 -8.01 19.63 4.67
CA ARG A 356 -8.94 19.87 3.56
C ARG A 356 -9.95 18.74 3.35
N GLY A 357 -9.96 17.71 4.19
CA GLY A 357 -10.92 16.62 4.15
C GLY A 357 -10.55 15.45 3.24
N PHE A 358 -9.34 15.40 2.63
CA PHE A 358 -8.91 14.23 1.86
C PHE A 358 -8.67 13.04 2.78
N MET A 359 -9.10 11.85 2.33
CA MET A 359 -8.79 10.58 2.99
C MET A 359 -7.69 9.83 2.23
N GLY A 360 -6.75 9.29 2.97
CA GLY A 360 -5.66 8.50 2.40
C GLY A 360 -5.18 7.40 3.32
N THR A 361 -4.25 6.60 2.79
CA THR A 361 -3.53 5.57 3.55
C THR A 361 -2.02 5.68 3.27
N GLY A 362 -1.21 5.48 4.30
CA GLY A 362 0.24 5.65 4.22
C GLY A 362 1.00 4.79 5.22
N ALA A 363 2.27 5.06 5.39
CA ALA A 363 3.17 4.32 6.26
C ALA A 363 2.63 4.20 7.70
N ARG A 364 2.98 3.11 8.39
CA ARG A 364 2.59 2.84 9.77
C ARG A 364 3.01 3.95 10.73
N SER A 365 4.19 4.54 10.50
CA SER A 365 4.80 5.58 11.33
C SER A 365 4.28 7.00 11.07
N LEU A 366 3.34 7.19 10.14
CA LEU A 366 2.74 8.51 9.90
C LEU A 366 1.99 9.01 11.14
N ARG A 367 1.94 10.33 11.31
CA ARG A 367 1.29 10.98 12.46
C ARG A 367 0.64 12.31 12.08
N VAL A 368 -0.19 12.83 12.95
CA VAL A 368 -0.73 14.19 12.84
C VAL A 368 0.40 15.20 12.73
N GLY A 369 0.25 16.17 11.84
CA GLY A 369 1.26 17.19 11.52
C GLY A 369 2.22 16.79 10.41
N ASP A 370 2.26 15.54 9.96
CA ASP A 370 2.95 15.18 8.72
C ASP A 370 2.22 15.81 7.52
N GLU A 371 2.92 15.98 6.42
CA GLU A 371 2.43 16.65 5.22
C GLU A 371 2.32 15.70 4.05
N VAL A 372 1.26 15.84 3.26
CA VAL A 372 1.07 15.10 2.01
C VAL A 372 1.59 15.93 0.85
N TRP A 373 2.50 15.36 0.08
CA TRP A 373 3.15 16.00 -1.04
C TRP A 373 2.98 15.22 -2.34
N VAL A 374 2.76 15.92 -3.43
CA VAL A 374 2.87 15.39 -4.78
C VAL A 374 4.22 15.81 -5.36
N LEU A 375 5.20 14.92 -5.27
CA LEU A 375 6.55 15.17 -5.76
C LEU A 375 6.61 14.95 -7.28
N TYR A 376 7.20 15.87 -8.00
CA TYR A 376 7.33 15.78 -9.46
C TYR A 376 8.20 14.57 -9.84
N ARG A 377 7.78 13.82 -10.85
CA ARG A 377 8.33 12.51 -11.22
C ARG A 377 8.04 11.39 -10.22
N GLY A 378 7.26 11.64 -9.17
CA GLY A 378 6.64 10.61 -8.34
C GLY A 378 5.34 10.15 -8.97
N GLY A 379 5.08 8.85 -9.00
CA GLY A 379 3.81 8.29 -9.46
C GLY A 379 2.71 8.37 -8.41
N LEU A 380 3.09 8.50 -7.15
CA LEU A 380 2.24 8.50 -5.97
C LEU A 380 2.45 9.78 -5.15
N PRO A 381 1.49 10.21 -4.34
CA PRO A 381 1.73 11.13 -3.24
C PRO A 381 2.68 10.52 -2.21
N PHE A 382 3.42 11.36 -1.50
CA PHE A 382 4.32 10.98 -0.42
C PHE A 382 3.95 11.72 0.86
N VAL A 383 4.14 11.06 1.99
CA VAL A 383 4.04 11.70 3.30
C VAL A 383 5.44 12.12 3.71
N LEU A 384 5.58 13.41 4.02
CA LEU A 384 6.81 14.03 4.48
C LEU A 384 6.63 14.62 5.88
N ARG A 385 7.64 14.52 6.71
CA ARG A 385 7.68 15.12 8.03
C ARG A 385 8.57 16.35 8.03
N PRO A 386 8.05 17.53 8.32
CA PRO A 386 8.87 18.74 8.41
C PRO A 386 9.83 18.65 9.59
N LEU A 387 11.03 19.19 9.41
CA LEU A 387 12.10 19.23 10.41
C LEU A 387 12.42 20.70 10.78
N PRO A 388 12.97 20.96 11.98
CA PRO A 388 13.24 22.33 12.44
C PRO A 388 14.23 23.11 11.57
N ASN A 389 15.08 22.42 10.79
CA ASN A 389 16.05 23.02 9.88
C ASN A 389 15.47 23.39 8.50
N GLY A 390 14.15 23.24 8.30
CA GLY A 390 13.48 23.46 7.03
C GLY A 390 13.62 22.32 6.02
N HIS A 391 14.26 21.22 6.38
CA HIS A 391 14.29 20.00 5.58
C HIS A 391 13.10 19.11 5.92
N TYR A 392 13.01 17.99 5.20
CA TYR A 392 11.96 17.01 5.38
C TYR A 392 12.53 15.61 5.55
N ARG A 393 11.82 14.80 6.32
CA ARG A 393 12.04 13.36 6.40
C ARG A 393 10.96 12.66 5.59
N LEU A 394 11.35 11.75 4.70
CA LEU A 394 10.39 10.87 4.02
C LEU A 394 9.79 9.89 5.05
N VAL A 395 8.46 9.90 5.16
CA VAL A 395 7.71 8.94 5.98
C VAL A 395 7.32 7.72 5.13
N GLY A 396 6.93 7.95 3.88
CA GLY A 396 6.64 6.90 2.92
C GLY A 396 5.70 7.35 1.80
N GLU A 397 5.41 6.42 0.89
CA GLU A 397 4.39 6.63 -0.14
C GLU A 397 2.98 6.57 0.45
N SER A 398 2.01 7.17 -0.24
CA SER A 398 0.61 7.16 0.18
C SER A 398 -0.34 7.01 -1.01
N PHE A 399 -1.51 6.45 -0.74
CA PHE A 399 -2.68 6.58 -1.59
C PHE A 399 -3.58 7.66 -1.00
N VAL A 400 -4.08 8.59 -1.82
CA VAL A 400 -5.02 9.62 -1.41
C VAL A 400 -6.16 9.65 -2.41
N TYR A 401 -7.36 9.33 -1.95
CA TYR A 401 -8.51 9.24 -2.83
C TYR A 401 -8.81 10.60 -3.49
N GLY A 402 -8.91 10.60 -4.82
CA GLY A 402 -9.19 11.79 -5.62
C GLY A 402 -7.96 12.60 -6.07
N VAL A 403 -6.72 12.15 -5.75
CA VAL A 403 -5.48 12.86 -6.16
C VAL A 403 -4.42 11.99 -6.82
N MET A 404 -4.81 10.84 -7.35
CA MET A 404 -3.86 9.84 -7.88
C MET A 404 -3.45 10.06 -9.34
N HIS A 405 -4.11 10.97 -10.09
CA HIS A 405 -3.92 11.17 -11.54
C HIS A 405 -3.72 12.64 -11.94
N GLY A 406 -3.07 13.43 -11.07
CA GLY A 406 -2.72 14.82 -11.36
C GLY A 406 -3.82 15.83 -11.00
N GLU A 407 -4.85 15.42 -10.29
CA GLU A 407 -5.92 16.30 -9.82
C GLU A 407 -5.37 17.44 -8.95
N ALA A 408 -4.41 17.13 -8.06
CA ALA A 408 -3.76 18.11 -7.21
C ALA A 408 -3.07 19.24 -8.00
N LEU A 409 -2.60 18.98 -9.23
CA LEU A 409 -1.98 19.98 -10.08
C LEU A 409 -2.96 21.06 -10.57
N LYS A 410 -4.26 20.81 -10.49
CA LYS A 410 -5.33 21.73 -10.88
C LYS A 410 -5.80 22.61 -9.73
N MET A 411 -5.34 22.38 -8.50
CA MET A 411 -5.77 23.09 -7.30
C MET A 411 -5.13 24.47 -7.13
N GLY A 412 -4.26 24.90 -8.02
CA GLY A 412 -3.57 26.20 -7.90
C GLY A 412 -2.54 26.28 -6.78
N LEU A 413 -2.08 25.13 -6.27
CA LEU A 413 -1.08 25.05 -5.19
C LEU A 413 0.29 25.49 -5.68
N LEU A 414 1.07 26.10 -4.80
CA LEU A 414 2.42 26.57 -5.13
C LEU A 414 3.38 25.39 -5.29
N ARG A 415 4.27 25.56 -6.26
CA ARG A 415 5.40 24.67 -6.48
C ARG A 415 6.54 25.07 -5.56
N GLU A 416 7.13 24.11 -4.90
CA GLU A 416 8.23 24.32 -3.97
C GLU A 416 9.39 23.36 -4.25
N ASP A 417 10.61 23.85 -3.99
CA ASP A 417 11.83 23.05 -3.91
C ASP A 417 12.10 22.72 -2.45
N ILE A 418 12.20 21.44 -2.13
CA ILE A 418 12.43 20.96 -0.78
C ILE A 418 13.62 20.00 -0.73
N VAL A 419 14.15 19.77 0.47
CA VAL A 419 15.28 18.88 0.72
C VAL A 419 14.85 17.75 1.64
N LEU A 420 15.08 16.51 1.22
CA LEU A 420 14.93 15.31 2.05
C LEU A 420 16.29 14.95 2.66
N GLU A 421 16.27 14.58 3.96
CA GLU A 421 17.45 14.10 4.71
C GLU A 421 17.23 12.77 5.40
#